data_9cdc9fdcf9b5a579a17625a3534f6432
#
_entry.id   9cdc9fdcf9b5a579a17625a3534f6432
#
_cell.length_a   1.000
_cell.length_b   1.000
_cell.length_c   1.000
_cell.angle_alpha   90.00
_cell.angle_beta   90.00
_cell.angle_gamma   90.00
#
_symmetry.space_group_name_H-M   'P 1'
#
loop_
_entity.id
_entity.type
_entity.pdbx_description
1 polymer ?
#
loop_
_entity_poly.entity_id
_entity_poly.type
_entity_poly.pdbx_seq_one_letter_code
_entity_poly.pdbx_strand_id
1 'polypeptide(L)'
;MEIGLIHYRVGETDGVSLEMTKWKKVLEKIGFKVYLIAGDMGTSAGFKIPSISYSNTTNNFLKHKSFVDLNGWNEDQYICEMKSYTTYIYDQLKELMNLDIMIVNNIFSLAHNPAAAMAIYHFCKDRGIKIVGHHHDFYWERDYYANPTNIYIRRVLQMYFPPKDITHVVINSITQEKLKIENNLDSVVIPNVFDFNQEQWEIDDYNVKIYDKLNVSKNDLIFLQATRIVKRKAIELAIDVVSEINKDLKKYVGEKTYNGKIITENTAAKLLLPGLPEDMDYLNTLIEYAKRKNVELKLASSICDNIRHESKGVFSLWDFYAIADFITYPSVLEGFGNQFLEAIFSKTPILIFEYPVYKKDIAPLGFEIVSLGNKAELKNGLYKVNQDTIIKAKDQILEILFDTHKASESVQKNFELGRKYFSYDMLEEKLRYLIE
;
A
#
# COMPACT_ATOMS: atom_id res chain seq x y z
N MET A 1 9.14 -7.54 -27.54
CA MET A 1 9.20 -8.52 -26.43
C MET A 1 7.83 -8.66 -25.82
N GLU A 2 7.50 -9.88 -25.40
CA GLU A 2 6.28 -10.23 -24.69
C GLU A 2 6.59 -10.49 -23.22
N ILE A 3 5.91 -9.79 -22.31
CA ILE A 3 6.17 -9.79 -20.86
C ILE A 3 4.96 -10.29 -20.09
N GLY A 4 5.13 -11.29 -19.23
CA GLY A 4 4.13 -11.74 -18.29
C GLY A 4 4.32 -11.08 -16.92
N LEU A 5 3.29 -10.44 -16.39
CA LEU A 5 3.21 -10.01 -15.00
C LEU A 5 2.36 -11.01 -14.23
N ILE A 6 2.97 -11.78 -13.33
CA ILE A 6 2.27 -12.85 -12.61
C ILE A 6 2.19 -12.57 -11.11
N HIS A 7 0.99 -12.82 -10.52
CA HIS A 7 0.72 -12.71 -9.10
C HIS A 7 -0.38 -13.68 -8.66
N TYR A 8 -0.59 -13.83 -7.38
CA TYR A 8 -1.70 -14.62 -6.81
C TYR A 8 -3.07 -14.09 -7.22
N ARG A 9 -3.23 -12.76 -7.29
CA ARG A 9 -4.43 -12.03 -7.72
C ARG A 9 -4.08 -10.70 -8.35
N VAL A 10 -4.97 -10.18 -9.21
CA VAL A 10 -4.90 -8.84 -9.82
C VAL A 10 -6.31 -8.25 -9.94
N GLY A 11 -6.39 -6.96 -10.22
CA GLY A 11 -7.68 -6.27 -10.41
C GLY A 11 -8.41 -5.94 -9.10
N GLU A 12 -7.69 -5.94 -7.99
CA GLU A 12 -8.17 -5.54 -6.68
C GLU A 12 -7.43 -4.29 -6.16
N THR A 13 -7.83 -3.81 -4.99
CA THR A 13 -7.32 -2.57 -4.37
C THR A 13 -6.08 -2.76 -3.51
N ASP A 14 -5.52 -3.96 -3.48
CA ASP A 14 -4.30 -4.19 -2.73
C ASP A 14 -3.07 -3.57 -3.42
N GLY A 15 -2.06 -3.21 -2.60
CA GLY A 15 -0.90 -2.48 -3.09
C GLY A 15 -0.13 -3.15 -4.21
N VAL A 16 -0.07 -4.51 -4.25
CA VAL A 16 0.65 -5.25 -5.29
C VAL A 16 -0.12 -5.22 -6.60
N SER A 17 -1.44 -5.48 -6.57
CA SER A 17 -2.31 -5.40 -7.75
C SER A 17 -2.26 -4.01 -8.40
N LEU A 18 -2.27 -2.96 -7.57
CA LEU A 18 -2.15 -1.58 -8.06
C LEU A 18 -0.78 -1.32 -8.70
N GLU A 19 0.32 -1.75 -8.10
CA GLU A 19 1.66 -1.59 -8.68
C GLU A 19 1.82 -2.37 -10.00
N MET A 20 1.29 -3.59 -10.09
CA MET A 20 1.29 -4.36 -11.34
C MET A 20 0.57 -3.63 -12.48
N THR A 21 -0.53 -2.96 -12.18
CA THR A 21 -1.27 -2.15 -13.17
C THR A 21 -0.43 -0.96 -13.65
N LYS A 22 0.30 -0.30 -12.75
CA LYS A 22 1.21 0.79 -13.09
C LYS A 22 2.38 0.31 -13.93
N TRP A 23 3.01 -0.80 -13.55
CA TRP A 23 4.09 -1.43 -14.32
C TRP A 23 3.61 -1.81 -15.72
N LYS A 24 2.43 -2.45 -15.83
CA LYS A 24 1.82 -2.78 -17.13
C LYS A 24 1.67 -1.54 -18.00
N LYS A 25 1.06 -0.46 -17.47
CA LYS A 25 0.84 0.79 -18.21
C LYS A 25 2.16 1.39 -18.72
N VAL A 26 3.20 1.40 -17.90
CA VAL A 26 4.51 1.94 -18.30
C VAL A 26 5.20 1.02 -19.31
N LEU A 27 5.19 -0.29 -19.11
CA LEU A 27 5.80 -1.26 -20.05
C LEU A 27 5.11 -1.20 -21.43
N GLU A 28 3.79 -1.05 -21.47
CA GLU A 28 3.04 -0.89 -22.73
C GLU A 28 3.37 0.45 -23.42
N LYS A 29 3.49 1.54 -22.64
CA LYS A 29 3.91 2.86 -23.14
C LYS A 29 5.27 2.81 -23.85
N ILE A 30 6.20 2.00 -23.37
CA ILE A 30 7.53 1.84 -23.96
C ILE A 30 7.59 0.78 -25.09
N GLY A 31 6.45 0.22 -25.47
CA GLY A 31 6.29 -0.61 -26.67
C GLY A 31 6.35 -2.12 -26.43
N PHE A 32 6.27 -2.60 -25.19
CA PHE A 32 6.18 -4.03 -24.90
C PHE A 32 4.73 -4.52 -24.90
N LYS A 33 4.54 -5.79 -25.25
CA LYS A 33 3.25 -6.45 -25.13
C LYS A 33 3.18 -7.14 -23.76
N VAL A 34 2.23 -6.72 -22.92
CA VAL A 34 2.19 -7.10 -21.51
C VAL A 34 0.93 -7.88 -21.18
N TYR A 35 1.10 -9.02 -20.52
CA TYR A 35 0.02 -9.90 -20.10
C TYR A 35 -0.06 -10.00 -18.59
N LEU A 36 -1.25 -9.81 -18.03
CA LEU A 36 -1.53 -10.12 -16.64
C LEU A 36 -1.85 -11.61 -16.51
N ILE A 37 -1.25 -12.26 -15.53
CA ILE A 37 -1.45 -13.68 -15.23
C ILE A 37 -1.71 -13.79 -13.73
N ALA A 38 -2.85 -14.38 -13.33
CA ALA A 38 -3.15 -14.48 -11.91
C ALA A 38 -4.06 -15.66 -11.56
N GLY A 39 -4.06 -16.03 -10.29
CA GLY A 39 -4.99 -17.01 -9.73
C GLY A 39 -6.40 -16.46 -9.64
N ASP A 40 -6.52 -15.16 -9.32
CA ASP A 40 -7.76 -14.40 -9.38
C ASP A 40 -7.54 -13.10 -10.15
N MET A 41 -8.43 -12.82 -11.10
CA MET A 41 -8.30 -11.69 -12.02
C MET A 41 -9.12 -10.46 -11.59
N GLY A 42 -9.98 -10.58 -10.56
CA GLY A 42 -10.87 -9.49 -10.17
C GLY A 42 -11.59 -8.90 -11.38
N THR A 43 -11.41 -7.61 -11.62
CA THR A 43 -11.97 -6.88 -12.78
C THR A 43 -11.01 -6.80 -13.97
N SER A 44 -9.79 -7.34 -13.89
CA SER A 44 -8.77 -7.24 -14.93
C SER A 44 -8.91 -8.30 -16.00
N ALA A 45 -8.59 -7.94 -17.25
CA ALA A 45 -8.43 -8.90 -18.34
C ALA A 45 -7.01 -9.52 -18.32
N GLY A 46 -6.93 -10.83 -18.62
CA GLY A 46 -5.67 -11.54 -18.65
C GLY A 46 -5.86 -13.06 -18.56
N PHE A 47 -4.81 -13.77 -18.18
CA PHE A 47 -4.81 -15.23 -18.06
C PHE A 47 -5.10 -15.66 -16.62
N LYS A 48 -6.21 -16.32 -16.41
CA LYS A 48 -6.61 -16.85 -15.10
C LYS A 48 -6.10 -18.28 -14.92
N ILE A 49 -5.30 -18.50 -13.89
CA ILE A 49 -4.81 -19.82 -13.46
C ILE A 49 -5.20 -20.03 -12.00
N PRO A 50 -6.41 -20.52 -11.71
CA PRO A 50 -6.96 -20.57 -10.34
C PRO A 50 -6.10 -21.33 -9.34
N SER A 51 -5.26 -22.25 -9.81
CA SER A 51 -4.35 -23.04 -8.95
C SER A 51 -3.20 -22.22 -8.36
N ILE A 52 -2.84 -21.07 -8.91
CA ILE A 52 -1.82 -20.21 -8.30
C ILE A 52 -2.39 -19.29 -7.21
N SER A 53 -3.72 -19.15 -7.11
CA SER A 53 -4.35 -18.33 -6.08
C SER A 53 -3.99 -18.84 -4.67
N TYR A 54 -3.68 -17.91 -3.77
CA TYR A 54 -3.47 -18.25 -2.37
C TYR A 54 -4.76 -18.68 -1.66
N SER A 55 -5.93 -18.37 -2.19
CA SER A 55 -7.25 -18.77 -1.68
C SER A 55 -7.74 -20.12 -2.23
N ASN A 56 -6.99 -20.75 -3.17
CA ASN A 56 -7.33 -22.06 -3.71
C ASN A 56 -7.38 -23.13 -2.59
N THR A 57 -8.40 -23.99 -2.61
CA THR A 57 -8.63 -24.98 -1.54
C THR A 57 -7.47 -25.95 -1.37
N THR A 58 -6.94 -26.51 -2.48
CA THR A 58 -5.77 -27.41 -2.45
C THR A 58 -4.54 -26.70 -1.91
N ASN A 59 -4.31 -25.45 -2.37
CA ASN A 59 -3.23 -24.65 -1.83
C ASN A 59 -3.38 -24.39 -0.34
N ASN A 60 -4.57 -24.01 0.15
CA ASN A 60 -4.80 -23.75 1.57
C ASN A 60 -4.55 -24.98 2.43
N PHE A 61 -4.97 -26.14 1.94
CA PHE A 61 -4.70 -27.42 2.61
C PHE A 61 -3.18 -27.70 2.69
N LEU A 62 -2.46 -27.61 1.56
CA LEU A 62 -1.01 -27.84 1.53
C LEU A 62 -0.24 -26.79 2.32
N LYS A 63 -0.67 -25.52 2.29
CA LYS A 63 -0.06 -24.46 3.10
C LYS A 63 -0.22 -24.71 4.60
N HIS A 64 -1.40 -25.18 5.04
CA HIS A 64 -1.60 -25.60 6.43
C HIS A 64 -0.65 -26.73 6.82
N LYS A 65 -0.54 -27.75 5.96
CA LYS A 65 0.43 -28.86 6.15
C LYS A 65 1.88 -28.36 6.19
N SER A 66 2.22 -27.31 5.44
CA SER A 66 3.56 -26.74 5.38
C SER A 66 3.96 -26.00 6.65
N PHE A 67 3.04 -25.29 7.31
CA PHE A 67 3.37 -24.26 8.32
C PHE A 67 2.63 -24.40 9.65
N VAL A 68 1.65 -25.31 9.76
CA VAL A 68 0.89 -25.52 10.99
C VAL A 68 1.15 -26.92 11.52
N ASP A 69 0.66 -27.96 10.85
CA ASP A 69 0.93 -29.35 11.20
C ASP A 69 0.70 -30.29 10.01
N LEU A 70 1.36 -31.44 10.03
CA LEU A 70 1.17 -32.51 9.05
C LEU A 70 -0.14 -33.28 9.26
N ASN A 71 -0.75 -33.22 10.46
CA ASN A 71 -2.05 -33.77 10.80
C ASN A 71 -2.23 -35.21 10.30
N GLY A 72 -1.39 -36.13 10.79
CA GLY A 72 -1.43 -37.53 10.45
C GLY A 72 -0.75 -37.95 9.13
N TRP A 73 -0.25 -37.00 8.35
CA TRP A 73 0.57 -37.30 7.18
C TRP A 73 2.03 -37.50 7.56
N ASN A 74 2.70 -38.45 6.88
CA ASN A 74 4.16 -38.49 6.89
C ASN A 74 4.75 -37.53 5.82
N GLU A 75 6.05 -37.33 5.86
CA GLU A 75 6.73 -36.42 4.94
C GLU A 75 6.62 -36.87 3.47
N ASP A 76 6.66 -38.20 3.21
CA ASP A 76 6.55 -38.71 1.83
C ASP A 76 5.19 -38.43 1.21
N GLN A 77 4.11 -38.59 1.99
CA GLN A 77 2.76 -38.21 1.53
C GLN A 77 2.68 -36.73 1.21
N TYR A 78 3.23 -35.88 2.09
CA TYR A 78 3.28 -34.45 1.85
C TYR A 78 4.07 -34.09 0.59
N ILE A 79 5.24 -34.71 0.38
CA ILE A 79 6.08 -34.51 -0.80
C ILE A 79 5.33 -34.92 -2.08
N CYS A 80 4.67 -36.07 -2.05
CA CYS A 80 3.91 -36.57 -3.19
C CYS A 80 2.83 -35.58 -3.63
N GLU A 81 2.01 -35.10 -2.68
CA GLU A 81 0.93 -34.16 -2.97
C GLU A 81 1.45 -32.78 -3.39
N MET A 82 2.51 -32.29 -2.75
CA MET A 82 3.13 -31.03 -3.13
C MET A 82 3.69 -31.09 -4.55
N LYS A 83 4.36 -32.16 -4.93
CA LYS A 83 4.88 -32.39 -6.28
C LYS A 83 3.75 -32.54 -7.30
N SER A 84 2.71 -33.29 -6.96
CA SER A 84 1.53 -33.46 -7.81
C SER A 84 0.87 -32.12 -8.12
N TYR A 85 0.67 -31.31 -7.09
CA TYR A 85 0.08 -29.97 -7.26
C TYR A 85 1.00 -29.01 -8.02
N THR A 86 2.32 -29.11 -7.81
CA THR A 86 3.31 -28.36 -8.60
C THR A 86 3.22 -28.71 -10.08
N THR A 87 3.16 -29.99 -10.42
CA THR A 87 3.01 -30.47 -11.81
C THR A 87 1.70 -30.01 -12.42
N TYR A 88 0.61 -30.04 -11.67
CA TYR A 88 -0.69 -29.57 -12.12
C TYR A 88 -0.66 -28.07 -12.48
N ILE A 89 -0.01 -27.24 -11.64
CA ILE A 89 0.18 -25.81 -11.95
C ILE A 89 1.09 -25.63 -13.16
N TYR A 90 2.20 -26.36 -13.23
CA TYR A 90 3.13 -26.32 -14.34
C TYR A 90 2.44 -26.64 -15.69
N ASP A 91 1.58 -27.66 -15.72
CA ASP A 91 0.82 -28.04 -16.92
C ASP A 91 -0.14 -26.92 -17.39
N GLN A 92 -0.77 -26.20 -16.44
CA GLN A 92 -1.60 -25.04 -16.79
C GLN A 92 -0.75 -23.87 -17.34
N LEU A 93 0.47 -23.67 -16.81
CA LEU A 93 1.37 -22.65 -17.35
C LEU A 93 1.81 -22.93 -18.79
N LYS A 94 1.85 -24.19 -19.25
CA LYS A 94 2.18 -24.56 -20.63
C LYS A 94 1.20 -23.99 -21.67
N GLU A 95 -0.02 -23.70 -21.26
CA GLU A 95 -1.05 -23.09 -22.13
C GLU A 95 -0.78 -21.58 -22.38
N LEU A 96 0.15 -20.98 -21.65
CA LEU A 96 0.55 -19.59 -21.89
C LEU A 96 1.32 -19.48 -23.21
N MET A 97 1.18 -18.30 -23.84
CA MET A 97 1.98 -17.92 -25.00
C MET A 97 3.48 -17.91 -24.70
N ASN A 98 4.28 -17.80 -25.73
CA ASN A 98 5.70 -17.57 -25.57
C ASN A 98 5.95 -16.19 -24.97
N LEU A 99 6.66 -16.16 -23.85
CA LEU A 99 7.06 -14.94 -23.16
C LEU A 99 8.59 -14.82 -23.21
N ASP A 100 9.06 -13.60 -23.34
CA ASP A 100 10.51 -13.30 -23.24
C ASP A 100 10.90 -13.11 -21.76
N ILE A 101 10.02 -12.47 -20.98
CA ILE A 101 10.25 -12.14 -19.57
C ILE A 101 9.01 -12.48 -18.73
N MET A 102 9.24 -13.04 -17.55
CA MET A 102 8.23 -13.21 -16.51
C MET A 102 8.60 -12.37 -15.28
N ILE A 103 7.79 -11.37 -14.98
CA ILE A 103 7.92 -10.57 -13.75
C ILE A 103 7.00 -11.17 -12.70
N VAL A 104 7.59 -11.74 -11.66
CA VAL A 104 6.91 -12.52 -10.63
C VAL A 104 6.74 -11.68 -9.38
N ASN A 105 5.50 -11.23 -9.13
CA ASN A 105 5.19 -10.33 -8.03
C ASN A 105 4.87 -11.13 -6.77
N ASN A 106 5.67 -10.98 -5.72
CA ASN A 106 5.55 -11.61 -4.40
C ASN A 106 5.47 -13.14 -4.35
N ILE A 107 5.36 -13.87 -5.46
CA ILE A 107 5.24 -15.34 -5.41
C ILE A 107 6.54 -15.97 -4.94
N PHE A 108 7.69 -15.38 -5.29
CA PHE A 108 9.01 -15.84 -4.82
C PHE A 108 9.46 -15.21 -3.49
N SER A 109 8.61 -14.46 -2.82
CA SER A 109 8.94 -13.86 -1.54
C SER A 109 7.95 -14.19 -0.43
N LEU A 110 6.67 -14.36 -0.77
CA LEU A 110 5.64 -14.79 0.16
C LEU A 110 5.26 -16.25 -0.05
N ALA A 111 5.46 -17.08 0.94
CA ALA A 111 5.16 -18.51 0.87
C ALA A 111 3.65 -18.82 0.92
N HIS A 112 2.82 -18.01 0.25
CA HIS A 112 1.38 -18.22 0.16
C HIS A 112 1.00 -19.45 -0.64
N ASN A 113 1.77 -19.78 -1.68
CA ASN A 113 1.60 -20.98 -2.50
C ASN A 113 2.98 -21.51 -2.95
N PRO A 114 3.62 -22.39 -2.13
CA PRO A 114 4.92 -22.94 -2.46
C PRO A 114 4.96 -23.72 -3.78
N ALA A 115 3.87 -24.44 -4.10
CA ALA A 115 3.76 -25.20 -5.35
C ALA A 115 3.78 -24.27 -6.57
N ALA A 116 3.12 -23.11 -6.50
CA ALA A 116 3.13 -22.12 -7.58
C ALA A 116 4.53 -21.54 -7.80
N ALA A 117 5.27 -21.24 -6.73
CA ALA A 117 6.64 -20.77 -6.85
C ALA A 117 7.53 -21.79 -7.59
N MET A 118 7.49 -23.06 -7.18
CA MET A 118 8.23 -24.13 -7.86
C MET A 118 7.81 -24.26 -9.33
N ALA A 119 6.50 -24.32 -9.61
CA ALA A 119 5.99 -24.50 -10.97
C ALA A 119 6.40 -23.34 -11.91
N ILE A 120 6.23 -22.10 -11.46
CA ILE A 120 6.60 -20.91 -12.24
C ILE A 120 8.11 -20.87 -12.52
N TYR A 121 8.92 -21.15 -11.50
CA TYR A 121 10.37 -21.19 -11.65
C TYR A 121 10.79 -22.22 -12.71
N HIS A 122 10.34 -23.48 -12.60
CA HIS A 122 10.69 -24.53 -13.56
C HIS A 122 10.13 -24.24 -14.95
N PHE A 123 8.90 -23.77 -15.07
CA PHE A 123 8.31 -23.38 -16.34
C PHE A 123 9.15 -22.33 -17.09
N CYS A 124 9.59 -21.30 -16.37
CA CYS A 124 10.44 -20.25 -16.98
C CYS A 124 11.81 -20.79 -17.37
N LYS A 125 12.46 -21.61 -16.51
CA LYS A 125 13.77 -22.20 -16.81
C LYS A 125 13.71 -23.13 -18.01
N ASP A 126 12.71 -24.00 -18.10
CA ASP A 126 12.56 -24.98 -19.18
C ASP A 126 12.30 -24.30 -20.53
N ARG A 127 11.73 -23.11 -20.53
CA ARG A 127 11.44 -22.32 -21.74
C ARG A 127 12.46 -21.20 -22.01
N GLY A 128 13.48 -21.04 -21.19
CA GLY A 128 14.47 -19.97 -21.34
C GLY A 128 13.92 -18.56 -21.12
N ILE A 129 12.82 -18.42 -20.36
CA ILE A 129 12.19 -17.13 -20.05
C ILE A 129 13.04 -16.43 -18.97
N LYS A 130 13.42 -15.16 -19.21
CA LYS A 130 14.10 -14.32 -18.20
C LYS A 130 13.15 -14.09 -17.02
N ILE A 131 13.62 -14.33 -15.80
CA ILE A 131 12.81 -14.18 -14.58
C ILE A 131 13.24 -12.93 -13.82
N VAL A 132 12.25 -12.11 -13.47
CA VAL A 132 12.41 -10.96 -12.56
C VAL A 132 11.49 -11.18 -11.36
N GLY A 133 12.05 -11.32 -10.16
CA GLY A 133 11.29 -11.37 -8.92
C GLY A 133 11.05 -9.95 -8.39
N HIS A 134 9.79 -9.50 -8.35
CA HIS A 134 9.41 -8.20 -7.78
C HIS A 134 8.82 -8.42 -6.40
N HIS A 135 9.57 -8.02 -5.37
CA HIS A 135 9.32 -8.35 -3.98
C HIS A 135 8.83 -7.12 -3.19
N HIS A 136 7.63 -7.18 -2.66
CA HIS A 136 7.07 -6.13 -1.79
C HIS A 136 7.24 -6.48 -0.31
N ASP A 137 7.05 -7.76 0.05
CA ASP A 137 7.26 -8.31 1.40
C ASP A 137 7.92 -9.69 1.30
N PHE A 138 8.43 -10.19 2.43
CA PHE A 138 9.01 -11.52 2.52
C PHE A 138 8.34 -12.40 3.58
N TYR A 139 8.37 -13.72 3.38
CA TYR A 139 7.74 -14.69 4.28
C TYR A 139 8.30 -14.66 5.71
N TRP A 140 9.59 -14.35 5.86
CA TRP A 140 10.23 -14.25 7.18
C TRP A 140 9.80 -13.01 7.99
N GLU A 141 9.05 -12.10 7.42
CA GLU A 141 8.43 -10.96 8.10
C GLU A 141 7.08 -11.31 8.72
N ARG A 142 6.66 -12.59 8.64
CA ARG A 142 5.34 -13.06 9.09
C ARG A 142 5.47 -14.31 9.93
N ASP A 143 5.01 -14.26 11.18
CA ASP A 143 5.05 -15.36 12.16
C ASP A 143 4.45 -16.66 11.65
N TYR A 144 3.44 -16.60 10.79
CA TYR A 144 2.79 -17.78 10.20
C TYR A 144 3.77 -18.73 9.51
N TYR A 145 4.85 -18.22 8.92
CA TYR A 145 5.83 -19.03 8.17
C TYR A 145 7.08 -19.39 8.99
N ALA A 146 7.13 -18.96 10.26
CA ALA A 146 8.32 -19.11 11.09
C ALA A 146 8.70 -20.58 11.37
N ASN A 147 7.71 -21.48 11.40
CA ASN A 147 7.89 -22.87 11.81
C ASN A 147 7.47 -23.87 10.71
N PRO A 148 8.30 -24.09 9.68
CA PRO A 148 8.05 -25.13 8.68
C PRO A 148 7.96 -26.53 9.33
N THR A 149 6.93 -27.30 8.99
CA THR A 149 6.58 -28.59 9.63
C THR A 149 7.52 -29.74 9.29
N ASN A 150 8.25 -29.65 8.16
CA ASN A 150 9.08 -30.75 7.66
C ASN A 150 10.32 -30.22 6.91
N ILE A 151 11.27 -31.14 6.62
CA ILE A 151 12.53 -30.80 5.96
C ILE A 151 12.32 -30.38 4.51
N TYR A 152 11.37 -31.00 3.82
CA TYR A 152 11.11 -30.69 2.41
C TYR A 152 10.68 -29.23 2.21
N ILE A 153 9.70 -28.74 3.00
CA ILE A 153 9.27 -27.34 2.87
C ILE A 153 10.38 -26.36 3.26
N ARG A 154 11.24 -26.70 4.25
CA ARG A 154 12.43 -25.88 4.56
C ARG A 154 13.36 -25.75 3.34
N ARG A 155 13.61 -26.85 2.61
CA ARG A 155 14.40 -26.84 1.37
C ARG A 155 13.72 -26.02 0.27
N VAL A 156 12.38 -26.15 0.13
CA VAL A 156 11.61 -25.34 -0.83
C VAL A 156 11.75 -23.86 -0.53
N LEU A 157 11.64 -23.44 0.74
CA LEU A 157 11.86 -22.05 1.14
C LEU A 157 13.28 -21.56 0.80
N GLN A 158 14.31 -22.36 1.07
CA GLN A 158 15.70 -22.01 0.76
C GLN A 158 16.00 -21.91 -0.74
N MET A 159 15.28 -22.65 -1.58
CA MET A 159 15.53 -22.71 -3.02
C MET A 159 14.73 -21.70 -3.82
N TYR A 160 13.49 -21.39 -3.39
CA TYR A 160 12.52 -20.64 -4.19
C TYR A 160 12.02 -19.34 -3.53
N PHE A 161 12.50 -18.99 -2.33
CA PHE A 161 11.99 -17.82 -1.62
C PHE A 161 13.09 -16.90 -1.03
N PRO A 162 13.76 -16.16 -1.95
CA PRO A 162 13.68 -16.16 -3.42
C PRO A 162 14.73 -17.09 -4.07
N PRO A 163 14.53 -17.50 -5.35
CA PRO A 163 15.53 -18.22 -6.12
C PRO A 163 16.78 -17.37 -6.32
N LYS A 164 17.99 -17.98 -6.31
CA LYS A 164 19.25 -17.22 -6.33
C LYS A 164 19.68 -16.74 -7.72
N ASP A 165 19.21 -17.38 -8.77
CA ASP A 165 19.65 -17.22 -10.15
C ASP A 165 18.64 -16.46 -11.02
N ILE A 166 17.99 -15.46 -10.43
CA ILE A 166 17.04 -14.55 -11.08
C ILE A 166 17.43 -13.10 -10.79
N THR A 167 16.84 -12.16 -11.52
CA THR A 167 16.96 -10.74 -11.20
C THR A 167 15.98 -10.38 -10.07
N HIS A 168 16.46 -9.68 -9.04
CA HIS A 168 15.63 -9.26 -7.91
C HIS A 168 15.35 -7.77 -7.93
N VAL A 169 14.09 -7.42 -7.76
CA VAL A 169 13.61 -6.05 -7.54
C VAL A 169 12.90 -5.98 -6.20
N VAL A 170 13.21 -4.96 -5.42
CA VAL A 170 12.60 -4.65 -4.12
C VAL A 170 12.08 -3.22 -4.10
N ILE A 171 11.13 -2.91 -3.25
CA ILE A 171 10.46 -1.60 -3.23
C ILE A 171 11.12 -0.57 -2.30
N ASN A 172 12.11 -0.97 -1.50
CA ASN A 172 12.83 -0.07 -0.59
C ASN A 172 14.25 -0.56 -0.29
N SER A 173 15.10 0.35 0.19
CA SER A 173 16.51 0.06 0.48
C SER A 173 16.73 -0.78 1.74
N ILE A 174 15.80 -0.77 2.70
CA ILE A 174 15.87 -1.62 3.90
C ILE A 174 15.81 -3.09 3.49
N THR A 175 14.86 -3.41 2.63
CA THR A 175 14.68 -4.76 2.09
C THR A 175 15.88 -5.17 1.22
N GLN A 176 16.42 -4.23 0.43
CA GLN A 176 17.63 -4.48 -0.37
C GLN A 176 18.82 -4.90 0.52
N GLU A 177 19.09 -4.12 1.58
CA GLU A 177 20.18 -4.43 2.50
C GLU A 177 19.96 -5.77 3.22
N LYS A 178 18.73 -6.03 3.67
CA LYS A 178 18.37 -7.26 4.34
C LYS A 178 18.58 -8.47 3.42
N LEU A 179 18.13 -8.37 2.16
CA LEU A 179 18.29 -9.42 1.16
C LEU A 179 19.78 -9.68 0.86
N LYS A 180 20.61 -8.62 0.82
CA LYS A 180 22.05 -8.75 0.64
C LYS A 180 22.74 -9.41 1.83
N ILE A 181 22.42 -8.98 3.05
CA ILE A 181 23.08 -9.47 4.28
C ILE A 181 22.66 -10.91 4.59
N GLU A 182 21.37 -11.21 4.56
CA GLU A 182 20.83 -12.51 5.00
C GLU A 182 20.91 -13.60 3.91
N ASN A 183 20.74 -13.23 2.64
CA ASN A 183 20.68 -14.19 1.53
C ASN A 183 21.85 -14.10 0.55
N ASN A 184 22.73 -13.08 0.70
CA ASN A 184 23.81 -12.74 -0.24
C ASN A 184 23.30 -12.54 -1.67
N LEU A 185 22.11 -11.88 -1.82
CA LEU A 185 21.51 -11.59 -3.12
C LEU A 185 21.56 -10.09 -3.41
N ASP A 186 21.95 -9.75 -4.63
CA ASP A 186 21.88 -8.40 -5.14
C ASP A 186 20.47 -8.11 -5.66
N SER A 187 20.00 -6.87 -5.48
CA SER A 187 18.69 -6.45 -5.96
C SER A 187 18.69 -4.98 -6.39
N VAL A 188 17.73 -4.61 -7.22
CA VAL A 188 17.49 -3.24 -7.66
C VAL A 188 16.33 -2.66 -6.87
N VAL A 189 16.47 -1.43 -6.38
CA VAL A 189 15.35 -0.73 -5.73
C VAL A 189 14.52 0.00 -6.79
N ILE A 190 13.27 -0.41 -6.93
CA ILE A 190 12.24 0.29 -7.71
C ILE A 190 11.09 0.58 -6.74
N PRO A 191 10.95 1.82 -6.24
CA PRO A 191 9.91 2.17 -5.29
C PRO A 191 8.53 2.19 -5.95
N ASN A 192 7.48 2.19 -5.13
CA ASN A 192 6.14 2.43 -5.61
C ASN A 192 6.04 3.80 -6.26
N VAL A 193 5.21 3.92 -7.29
CA VAL A 193 5.08 5.13 -8.11
C VAL A 193 3.65 5.63 -8.17
N PHE A 194 3.50 6.86 -8.67
CA PHE A 194 2.21 7.47 -8.95
C PHE A 194 2.22 8.18 -10.31
N ASP A 195 1.05 8.33 -10.94
CA ASP A 195 0.91 9.04 -12.21
C ASP A 195 0.80 10.56 -11.95
N PHE A 196 1.93 11.25 -11.90
CA PHE A 196 1.96 12.70 -11.69
C PHE A 196 1.55 13.51 -12.94
N ASN A 197 1.29 12.85 -14.07
CA ASN A 197 0.86 13.50 -15.31
C ASN A 197 -0.66 13.41 -15.53
N GLN A 198 -1.41 12.73 -14.64
CA GLN A 198 -2.88 12.72 -14.71
C GLN A 198 -3.46 14.08 -14.28
N GLU A 199 -4.74 14.29 -14.56
CA GLU A 199 -5.47 15.48 -14.11
C GLU A 199 -5.53 15.56 -12.58
N GLN A 200 -5.41 16.78 -12.05
CA GLN A 200 -5.51 17.02 -10.61
C GLN A 200 -6.92 16.71 -10.11
N TRP A 201 -6.99 16.24 -8.87
CA TRP A 201 -8.28 16.00 -8.23
C TRP A 201 -8.85 17.31 -7.70
N GLU A 202 -9.99 17.70 -8.23
CA GLU A 202 -10.65 18.96 -7.90
C GLU A 202 -12.06 18.72 -7.36
N ILE A 203 -12.59 19.72 -6.65
CA ILE A 203 -13.98 19.71 -6.19
C ILE A 203 -14.88 19.95 -7.40
N ASP A 204 -15.88 19.09 -7.57
CA ASP A 204 -16.90 19.17 -8.62
C ASP A 204 -18.32 19.02 -8.06
N ASP A 205 -19.34 19.10 -8.94
CA ASP A 205 -20.76 18.99 -8.59
C ASP A 205 -21.14 17.63 -8.00
N TYR A 206 -20.30 16.61 -8.16
CA TYR A 206 -20.54 15.30 -7.60
C TYR A 206 -19.91 15.13 -6.21
N ASN A 207 -18.61 15.36 -6.08
CA ASN A 207 -17.90 15.10 -4.84
C ASN A 207 -18.22 16.12 -3.73
N VAL A 208 -18.70 17.32 -4.08
CA VAL A 208 -19.24 18.28 -3.09
C VAL A 208 -20.38 17.67 -2.26
N LYS A 209 -21.11 16.67 -2.76
CA LYS A 209 -22.17 15.96 -2.05
C LYS A 209 -21.69 15.09 -0.89
N ILE A 210 -20.38 14.86 -0.79
CA ILE A 210 -19.78 14.13 0.34
C ILE A 210 -20.06 14.88 1.65
N TYR A 211 -20.05 16.21 1.65
CA TYR A 211 -20.36 17.02 2.82
C TYR A 211 -21.74 16.68 3.39
N ASP A 212 -22.76 16.65 2.53
CA ASP A 212 -24.14 16.33 2.93
C ASP A 212 -24.27 14.85 3.35
N LYS A 213 -23.67 13.93 2.58
CA LYS A 213 -23.70 12.49 2.86
C LYS A 213 -23.10 12.13 4.21
N LEU A 214 -22.06 12.83 4.63
CA LEU A 214 -21.39 12.59 5.90
C LEU A 214 -21.86 13.54 7.01
N ASN A 215 -22.84 14.40 6.74
CA ASN A 215 -23.29 15.45 7.67
C ASN A 215 -22.10 16.26 8.21
N VAL A 216 -21.36 16.89 7.28
CA VAL A 216 -20.19 17.71 7.55
C VAL A 216 -20.42 19.09 6.95
N SER A 217 -20.13 20.15 7.68
CA SER A 217 -20.20 21.52 7.16
C SER A 217 -19.08 21.77 6.14
N LYS A 218 -19.35 22.57 5.10
CA LYS A 218 -18.32 23.02 4.17
C LYS A 218 -17.23 23.87 4.84
N ASN A 219 -17.51 24.44 6.00
CA ASN A 219 -16.55 25.17 6.81
C ASN A 219 -15.80 24.28 7.82
N ASP A 220 -16.17 23.00 7.98
CA ASP A 220 -15.38 22.09 8.78
C ASP A 220 -14.04 21.77 8.12
N LEU A 221 -13.02 21.57 8.94
CA LEU A 221 -11.71 21.14 8.49
C LEU A 221 -11.66 19.62 8.35
N ILE A 222 -11.41 19.11 7.16
CA ILE A 222 -11.39 17.69 6.86
C ILE A 222 -9.95 17.18 6.91
N PHE A 223 -9.66 16.39 7.95
CA PHE A 223 -8.44 15.61 8.07
C PHE A 223 -8.70 14.22 7.48
N LEU A 224 -8.06 13.90 6.37
CA LEU A 224 -8.28 12.65 5.65
C LEU A 224 -7.21 11.63 6.01
N GLN A 225 -7.63 10.41 6.38
CA GLN A 225 -6.75 9.24 6.44
C GLN A 225 -7.29 8.14 5.52
N ALA A 226 -6.80 8.12 4.29
CA ALA A 226 -7.25 7.24 3.20
C ALA A 226 -6.57 5.87 3.27
N THR A 227 -6.53 5.24 4.44
CA THR A 227 -5.94 3.90 4.65
C THR A 227 -6.99 2.92 5.16
N ARG A 228 -6.72 1.62 5.00
CA ARG A 228 -7.48 0.59 5.71
C ARG A 228 -7.41 0.81 7.22
N ILE A 229 -8.45 0.42 7.95
CA ILE A 229 -8.50 0.57 9.40
C ILE A 229 -7.93 -0.70 10.04
N VAL A 230 -6.62 -0.64 10.35
CA VAL A 230 -5.85 -1.70 11.03
C VAL A 230 -4.80 -1.08 11.96
N LYS A 231 -4.41 -1.78 13.02
CA LYS A 231 -3.56 -1.25 14.11
C LYS A 231 -2.28 -0.54 13.63
N ARG A 232 -1.55 -1.10 12.66
CA ARG A 232 -0.31 -0.49 12.17
C ARG A 232 -0.49 0.89 11.52
N LYS A 233 -1.73 1.27 11.17
CA LYS A 233 -2.06 2.60 10.63
C LYS A 233 -2.15 3.69 11.70
N ALA A 234 -2.15 3.31 12.98
CA ALA A 234 -2.06 4.18 14.14
C ALA A 234 -2.98 5.41 14.09
N ILE A 235 -4.25 5.19 13.69
CA ILE A 235 -5.26 6.25 13.49
C ILE A 235 -5.47 7.06 14.76
N GLU A 236 -5.27 6.48 15.93
CA GLU A 236 -5.33 7.16 17.23
C GLU A 236 -4.38 8.34 17.36
N LEU A 237 -3.24 8.34 16.64
CA LEU A 237 -2.32 9.47 16.63
C LEU A 237 -2.90 10.67 15.86
N ALA A 238 -3.65 10.40 14.78
CA ALA A 238 -4.41 11.44 14.10
C ALA A 238 -5.54 12.00 14.98
N ILE A 239 -6.23 11.12 15.73
CA ILE A 239 -7.26 11.55 16.71
C ILE A 239 -6.64 12.47 17.76
N ASP A 240 -5.46 12.14 18.29
CA ASP A 240 -4.78 12.99 19.29
C ASP A 240 -4.46 14.38 18.73
N VAL A 241 -3.95 14.47 17.50
CA VAL A 241 -3.63 15.75 16.83
C VAL A 241 -4.90 16.56 16.56
N VAL A 242 -5.93 15.95 15.97
CA VAL A 242 -7.21 16.61 15.66
C VAL A 242 -7.88 17.12 16.93
N SER A 243 -7.79 16.36 18.04
CA SER A 243 -8.28 16.81 19.35
C SER A 243 -7.60 18.09 19.83
N GLU A 244 -6.26 18.18 19.70
CA GLU A 244 -5.54 19.40 20.09
C GLU A 244 -5.85 20.58 19.16
N ILE A 245 -6.03 20.34 17.85
CA ILE A 245 -6.47 21.37 16.91
C ILE A 245 -7.83 21.95 17.33
N ASN A 246 -8.82 21.10 17.64
CA ASN A 246 -10.16 21.54 18.03
C ASN A 246 -10.17 22.42 19.29
N LYS A 247 -9.22 22.28 20.18
CA LYS A 247 -9.10 23.15 21.36
C LYS A 247 -8.72 24.60 21.00
N ASP A 248 -7.99 24.75 19.90
CA ASP A 248 -7.43 26.04 19.49
C ASP A 248 -8.20 26.73 18.35
N LEU A 249 -9.09 26.02 17.63
CA LEU A 249 -9.80 26.56 16.45
C LEU A 249 -10.58 27.85 16.73
N LYS A 250 -11.16 28.02 17.93
CA LYS A 250 -11.88 29.24 18.31
C LYS A 250 -11.02 30.51 18.27
N LYS A 251 -9.68 30.38 18.37
CA LYS A 251 -8.75 31.52 18.27
C LYS A 251 -8.67 32.07 16.85
N TYR A 252 -9.12 31.31 15.85
CA TYR A 252 -9.03 31.60 14.42
C TYR A 252 -10.39 31.97 13.80
N VAL A 253 -11.43 32.21 14.62
CA VAL A 253 -12.75 32.61 14.09
C VAL A 253 -12.63 33.88 13.26
N GLY A 254 -13.15 33.84 12.04
CA GLY A 254 -13.02 34.91 11.04
C GLY A 254 -11.81 34.77 10.11
N GLU A 255 -10.81 33.96 10.47
CA GLU A 255 -9.64 33.70 9.62
C GLU A 255 -9.99 32.78 8.46
N LYS A 256 -9.23 32.93 7.37
CA LYS A 256 -9.37 32.13 6.16
C LYS A 256 -8.20 31.13 6.03
N THR A 257 -8.51 29.88 5.77
CA THR A 257 -7.49 28.87 5.50
C THR A 257 -6.86 29.03 4.12
N TYR A 258 -5.73 28.37 3.89
CA TYR A 258 -4.99 28.41 2.62
C TYR A 258 -5.85 28.02 1.40
N ASN A 259 -6.81 27.12 1.56
CA ASN A 259 -7.73 26.66 0.52
C ASN A 259 -9.09 27.36 0.54
N GLY A 260 -9.21 28.44 1.31
CA GLY A 260 -10.33 29.37 1.22
C GLY A 260 -11.49 29.16 2.18
N LYS A 261 -11.45 28.19 3.08
CA LYS A 261 -12.49 28.01 4.12
C LYS A 261 -12.39 29.10 5.18
N ILE A 262 -13.55 29.56 5.67
CA ILE A 262 -13.63 30.55 6.75
C ILE A 262 -13.99 29.84 8.05
N ILE A 263 -13.18 30.05 9.08
CA ILE A 263 -13.43 29.51 10.41
C ILE A 263 -14.57 30.28 11.07
N THR A 264 -15.56 29.56 11.56
CA THR A 264 -16.72 30.08 12.30
C THR A 264 -16.73 29.52 13.71
N GLU A 265 -17.61 30.03 14.56
CA GLU A 265 -17.82 29.52 15.92
C GLU A 265 -18.21 28.01 15.95
N ASN A 266 -18.78 27.51 14.86
CA ASN A 266 -19.25 26.13 14.73
C ASN A 266 -18.28 25.22 13.93
N THR A 267 -17.18 25.77 13.43
CA THR A 267 -16.17 24.99 12.67
C THR A 267 -15.48 24.00 13.59
N ALA A 268 -15.40 22.76 13.15
CA ALA A 268 -14.64 21.70 13.80
C ALA A 268 -13.70 20.97 12.84
N ALA A 269 -12.57 20.53 13.33
CA ALA A 269 -11.71 19.58 12.62
C ALA A 269 -12.28 18.17 12.81
N LYS A 270 -12.52 17.46 11.72
CA LYS A 270 -13.10 16.11 11.67
C LYS A 270 -12.14 15.15 10.99
N LEU A 271 -12.07 13.93 11.49
CA LEU A 271 -11.22 12.88 10.89
C LEU A 271 -12.09 12.00 9.99
N LEU A 272 -11.75 11.99 8.69
CA LEU A 272 -12.48 11.26 7.65
C LEU A 272 -11.72 9.98 7.27
N LEU A 273 -12.40 8.84 7.36
CA LEU A 273 -11.85 7.50 7.14
C LEU A 273 -12.64 6.77 6.04
N PRO A 274 -12.24 6.88 4.76
CA PRO A 274 -12.89 6.16 3.66
C PRO A 274 -12.46 4.70 3.53
N GLY A 275 -11.37 4.29 4.22
CA GLY A 275 -10.81 2.96 4.11
C GLY A 275 -11.65 1.86 4.78
N LEU A 276 -11.50 0.63 4.27
CA LEU A 276 -12.21 -0.54 4.80
C LEU A 276 -11.69 -0.92 6.20
N PRO A 277 -12.59 -1.24 7.14
CA PRO A 277 -12.20 -1.82 8.43
C PRO A 277 -11.87 -3.30 8.26
N GLU A 278 -10.59 -3.65 8.43
CA GLU A 278 -10.12 -5.05 8.46
C GLU A 278 -9.98 -5.60 9.88
N ASP A 279 -9.96 -4.71 10.89
CA ASP A 279 -9.90 -5.04 12.32
C ASP A 279 -11.04 -4.32 13.05
N MET A 280 -12.13 -5.03 13.27
CA MET A 280 -13.35 -4.47 13.90
C MET A 280 -13.13 -4.12 15.37
N ASP A 281 -12.29 -4.87 16.10
CA ASP A 281 -11.98 -4.57 17.50
C ASP A 281 -11.19 -3.27 17.61
N TYR A 282 -10.24 -3.09 16.69
CA TYR A 282 -9.50 -1.83 16.60
C TYR A 282 -10.41 -0.66 16.21
N LEU A 283 -11.33 -0.84 15.24
CA LEU A 283 -12.29 0.19 14.87
C LEU A 283 -13.16 0.61 16.09
N ASN A 284 -13.71 -0.36 16.82
CA ASN A 284 -14.51 -0.08 18.02
C ASN A 284 -13.68 0.67 19.06
N THR A 285 -12.42 0.29 19.26
CA THR A 285 -11.50 0.99 20.16
C THR A 285 -11.26 2.43 19.73
N LEU A 286 -11.09 2.68 18.41
CA LEU A 286 -10.93 4.03 17.86
C LEU A 286 -12.17 4.90 18.05
N ILE A 287 -13.39 4.35 17.86
CA ILE A 287 -14.65 5.08 18.06
C ILE A 287 -14.75 5.55 19.52
N GLU A 288 -14.51 4.66 20.47
CA GLU A 288 -14.54 5.01 21.89
C GLU A 288 -13.41 5.99 22.27
N TYR A 289 -12.24 5.84 21.65
CA TYR A 289 -11.12 6.76 21.86
C TYR A 289 -11.44 8.17 21.35
N ALA A 290 -11.97 8.28 20.14
CA ALA A 290 -12.37 9.55 19.54
C ALA A 290 -13.46 10.28 20.36
N LYS A 291 -14.47 9.55 20.86
CA LYS A 291 -15.48 10.12 21.76
C LYS A 291 -14.84 10.74 23.01
N ARG A 292 -13.90 10.04 23.66
CA ARG A 292 -13.18 10.55 24.84
C ARG A 292 -12.34 11.79 24.53
N LYS A 293 -11.87 11.91 23.29
CA LYS A 293 -11.06 13.02 22.80
C LYS A 293 -11.88 14.16 22.19
N ASN A 294 -13.21 14.05 22.14
CA ASN A 294 -14.11 14.98 21.47
C ASN A 294 -13.76 15.19 19.99
N VAL A 295 -13.39 14.11 19.28
CA VAL A 295 -13.12 14.11 17.83
C VAL A 295 -14.23 13.36 17.13
N GLU A 296 -14.79 13.98 16.11
CA GLU A 296 -15.80 13.36 15.26
C GLU A 296 -15.11 12.53 14.16
N LEU A 297 -15.30 11.19 14.22
CA LEU A 297 -14.88 10.28 13.16
C LEU A 297 -15.98 10.16 12.11
N LYS A 298 -15.63 10.38 10.84
CA LYS A 298 -16.50 10.18 9.68
C LYS A 298 -16.08 8.92 8.94
N LEU A 299 -16.79 7.82 9.18
CA LEU A 299 -16.55 6.55 8.48
C LEU A 299 -17.25 6.61 7.13
N ALA A 300 -16.50 6.45 6.04
CA ALA A 300 -17.03 6.61 4.69
C ALA A 300 -16.81 5.37 3.79
N SER A 301 -16.37 4.23 4.36
CA SER A 301 -16.12 3.01 3.60
C SER A 301 -17.34 2.48 2.84
N SER A 302 -18.56 2.71 3.33
CA SER A 302 -19.79 2.29 2.67
C SER A 302 -20.18 3.12 1.44
N ILE A 303 -19.57 4.29 1.25
CA ILE A 303 -19.81 5.20 0.13
C ILE A 303 -18.54 5.46 -0.70
N CYS A 304 -17.45 4.72 -0.43
CA CYS A 304 -16.16 4.83 -1.12
C CYS A 304 -15.87 3.55 -1.91
N ASP A 305 -15.40 3.71 -3.15
CA ASP A 305 -14.91 2.64 -4.02
C ASP A 305 -13.69 3.13 -4.80
N ASN A 306 -13.09 2.28 -5.64
CA ASN A 306 -11.99 2.65 -6.53
C ASN A 306 -12.40 3.61 -7.64
N ILE A 307 -13.66 3.52 -8.07
CA ILE A 307 -14.23 4.36 -9.12
C ILE A 307 -15.58 4.93 -8.67
N ARG A 308 -15.95 6.06 -9.25
CA ARG A 308 -17.27 6.63 -9.04
C ARG A 308 -18.37 5.74 -9.59
N HIS A 309 -19.44 5.61 -8.82
CA HIS A 309 -20.72 5.05 -9.25
C HIS A 309 -21.83 6.04 -8.92
N GLU A 310 -21.96 7.09 -9.73
CA GLU A 310 -22.82 8.24 -9.44
C GLU A 310 -24.29 7.86 -9.20
N SER A 311 -24.82 6.90 -10.00
CA SER A 311 -26.19 6.38 -9.83
C SER A 311 -26.44 5.69 -8.49
N LYS A 312 -25.39 5.22 -7.83
CA LYS A 312 -25.44 4.58 -6.50
C LYS A 312 -25.06 5.51 -5.36
N GLY A 313 -24.61 6.74 -5.67
CA GLY A 313 -24.10 7.67 -4.67
C GLY A 313 -22.79 7.22 -4.04
N VAL A 314 -21.94 6.49 -4.80
CA VAL A 314 -20.63 6.00 -4.37
C VAL A 314 -19.54 6.86 -5.01
N PHE A 315 -18.63 7.31 -4.18
CA PHE A 315 -17.51 8.18 -4.54
C PHE A 315 -16.24 7.37 -4.76
N SER A 316 -15.33 7.88 -5.59
CA SER A 316 -13.98 7.33 -5.69
C SER A 316 -13.14 7.78 -4.48
N LEU A 317 -12.08 7.04 -4.18
CA LEU A 317 -11.12 7.48 -3.15
C LEU A 317 -10.58 8.88 -3.42
N TRP A 318 -10.41 9.25 -4.69
CA TRP A 318 -9.90 10.54 -5.15
C TRP A 318 -10.84 11.71 -4.82
N ASP A 319 -12.14 11.46 -4.75
CA ASP A 319 -13.14 12.45 -4.34
C ASP A 319 -12.95 12.91 -2.89
N PHE A 320 -12.47 12.01 -2.04
CA PHE A 320 -12.16 12.35 -0.65
C PHE A 320 -10.87 13.17 -0.52
N TYR A 321 -9.88 12.94 -1.40
CA TYR A 321 -8.70 13.80 -1.46
C TYR A 321 -9.04 15.22 -1.92
N ALA A 322 -9.95 15.37 -2.89
CA ALA A 322 -10.37 16.67 -3.42
C ALA A 322 -10.98 17.60 -2.36
N ILE A 323 -11.66 17.04 -1.34
CA ILE A 323 -12.29 17.83 -0.27
C ILE A 323 -11.42 17.93 1.00
N ALA A 324 -10.27 17.28 1.05
CA ALA A 324 -9.41 17.26 2.23
C ALA A 324 -8.66 18.57 2.43
N ASP A 325 -8.59 19.05 3.67
CA ASP A 325 -7.79 20.22 4.05
C ASP A 325 -6.39 19.81 4.53
N PHE A 326 -6.26 18.60 5.05
CA PHE A 326 -5.00 18.05 5.53
C PHE A 326 -5.03 16.52 5.47
N ILE A 327 -3.92 15.90 5.10
CA ILE A 327 -3.79 14.44 5.10
C ILE A 327 -3.12 13.97 6.39
N THR A 328 -3.63 12.91 7.00
CA THR A 328 -2.98 12.24 8.13
C THR A 328 -2.51 10.86 7.71
N TYR A 329 -1.22 10.59 7.93
CA TYR A 329 -0.58 9.31 7.62
C TYR A 329 0.34 8.86 8.74
N PRO A 330 -0.21 8.59 9.94
CA PRO A 330 0.58 8.24 11.12
C PRO A 330 1.00 6.77 11.18
N SER A 331 0.98 6.03 10.05
CA SER A 331 1.33 4.62 9.98
C SER A 331 2.71 4.35 10.59
N VAL A 332 2.80 3.39 11.51
CA VAL A 332 4.07 3.04 12.17
C VAL A 332 4.92 2.05 11.36
N LEU A 333 4.28 1.36 10.41
CA LEU A 333 4.95 0.37 9.55
C LEU A 333 4.33 0.33 8.16
N GLU A 334 5.17 0.53 7.13
CA GLU A 334 4.81 0.43 5.71
C GLU A 334 5.96 -0.14 4.90
N GLY A 335 5.62 -0.88 3.84
CA GLY A 335 6.61 -1.34 2.85
C GLY A 335 7.15 -0.19 2.00
N PHE A 336 6.26 0.76 1.62
CA PHE A 336 6.63 2.02 0.98
C PHE A 336 5.71 3.16 1.45
N GLY A 337 4.40 3.15 1.10
CA GLY A 337 3.42 4.15 1.54
C GLY A 337 2.69 4.83 0.39
N ASN A 338 1.73 4.15 -0.25
CA ASN A 338 0.98 4.70 -1.37
C ASN A 338 0.22 5.98 -1.00
N GLN A 339 -0.38 6.04 0.21
CA GLN A 339 -1.08 7.24 0.67
C GLN A 339 -0.17 8.48 0.73
N PHE A 340 1.14 8.29 0.96
CA PHE A 340 2.10 9.40 0.88
C PHE A 340 2.12 9.98 -0.54
N LEU A 341 2.24 9.13 -1.56
CA LEU A 341 2.27 9.58 -2.96
C LEU A 341 0.95 10.23 -3.40
N GLU A 342 -0.16 9.70 -2.94
CA GLU A 342 -1.50 10.24 -3.19
C GLU A 342 -1.66 11.64 -2.58
N ALA A 343 -1.19 11.83 -1.33
CA ALA A 343 -1.19 13.12 -0.67
C ALA A 343 -0.30 14.15 -1.38
N ILE A 344 0.90 13.73 -1.82
CA ILE A 344 1.81 14.57 -2.57
C ILE A 344 1.20 14.99 -3.92
N PHE A 345 0.57 14.04 -4.61
CA PHE A 345 -0.12 14.31 -5.87
C PHE A 345 -1.30 15.26 -5.68
N SER A 346 -2.12 15.07 -4.64
CA SER A 346 -3.29 15.94 -4.38
C SER A 346 -2.91 17.38 -3.98
N LYS A 347 -1.62 17.67 -3.79
CA LYS A 347 -1.12 18.97 -3.29
C LYS A 347 -1.78 19.37 -1.97
N THR A 348 -2.01 18.39 -1.09
CA THR A 348 -2.56 18.60 0.24
C THR A 348 -1.46 18.41 1.29
N PRO A 349 -1.31 19.33 2.27
CA PRO A 349 -0.33 19.17 3.33
C PRO A 349 -0.54 17.86 4.10
N ILE A 350 0.56 17.26 4.61
CA ILE A 350 0.52 15.92 5.21
C ILE A 350 1.21 15.86 6.56
N LEU A 351 0.57 15.13 7.50
CA LEU A 351 1.11 14.70 8.80
C LEU A 351 1.57 13.26 8.68
N ILE A 352 2.81 12.96 9.08
CA ILE A 352 3.42 11.63 8.97
C ILE A 352 4.02 11.21 10.32
N PHE A 353 3.86 9.93 10.68
CA PHE A 353 4.81 9.25 11.56
C PHE A 353 5.96 8.73 10.69
N GLU A 354 7.21 9.04 11.06
CA GLU A 354 8.39 8.68 10.27
C GLU A 354 8.70 7.19 10.41
N TYR A 355 7.90 6.34 9.73
CA TYR A 355 8.15 4.89 9.69
C TYR A 355 9.51 4.58 9.03
N PRO A 356 10.10 3.39 9.27
CA PRO A 356 11.48 3.08 8.88
C PRO A 356 11.82 3.39 7.42
N VAL A 357 10.95 2.99 6.47
CA VAL A 357 11.18 3.23 5.03
C VAL A 357 11.10 4.72 4.71
N TYR A 358 10.11 5.45 5.27
CA TYR A 358 10.05 6.90 5.10
C TYR A 358 11.36 7.56 5.55
N LYS A 359 11.81 7.25 6.76
CA LYS A 359 13.02 7.84 7.34
C LYS A 359 14.29 7.57 6.51
N LYS A 360 14.39 6.36 5.91
CA LYS A 360 15.58 5.94 5.18
C LYS A 360 15.57 6.38 3.73
N ASP A 361 14.46 6.21 3.03
CA ASP A 361 14.38 6.33 1.57
C ASP A 361 13.71 7.62 1.10
N ILE A 362 12.78 8.18 1.90
CA ILE A 362 11.93 9.30 1.48
C ILE A 362 12.38 10.62 2.13
N ALA A 363 12.59 10.65 3.45
CA ALA A 363 12.96 11.85 4.17
C ALA A 363 14.23 12.55 3.63
N PRO A 364 15.32 11.81 3.23
CA PRO A 364 16.51 12.44 2.65
C PRO A 364 16.28 13.21 1.35
N LEU A 365 15.15 12.97 0.66
CA LEU A 365 14.80 13.68 -0.58
C LEU A 365 14.29 15.10 -0.33
N GLY A 366 13.99 15.46 0.93
CA GLY A 366 13.68 16.84 1.33
C GLY A 366 12.21 17.23 1.24
N PHE A 367 11.28 16.26 1.33
CA PHE A 367 9.84 16.55 1.42
C PHE A 367 9.49 17.34 2.67
N GLU A 368 8.61 18.31 2.53
CA GLU A 368 8.08 19.10 3.63
C GLU A 368 6.81 18.45 4.19
N ILE A 369 6.90 17.99 5.42
CA ILE A 369 5.81 17.30 6.11
C ILE A 369 5.68 17.81 7.55
N VAL A 370 4.54 17.60 8.18
CA VAL A 370 4.43 17.69 9.63
C VAL A 370 4.76 16.32 10.23
N SER A 371 5.73 16.28 11.15
CA SER A 371 6.26 15.04 11.70
C SER A 371 5.71 14.72 13.08
N LEU A 372 5.30 13.46 13.30
CA LEU A 372 5.06 12.87 14.61
C LEU A 372 6.29 12.16 15.20
N GLY A 373 7.48 12.39 14.60
CA GLY A 373 8.69 11.67 14.95
C GLY A 373 8.66 10.19 14.51
N ASN A 374 9.60 9.41 15.06
CA ASN A 374 9.80 8.00 14.68
C ASN A 374 9.77 7.03 15.89
N LYS A 375 9.30 7.49 17.05
CA LYS A 375 9.19 6.69 18.26
C LYS A 375 7.75 6.73 18.77
N ALA A 376 7.12 5.58 18.84
CA ALA A 376 5.81 5.40 19.43
C ALA A 376 5.83 4.22 20.39
N GLU A 377 5.10 4.32 21.47
CA GLU A 377 4.91 3.25 22.45
C GLU A 377 3.52 2.67 22.31
N LEU A 378 3.40 1.35 22.39
CA LEU A 378 2.09 0.68 22.42
C LEU A 378 1.58 0.65 23.88
N LYS A 379 0.54 1.42 24.17
CA LYS A 379 -0.10 1.49 25.49
C LYS A 379 -1.58 1.13 25.39
N ASN A 380 -2.02 0.11 26.11
CA ASN A 380 -3.42 -0.37 26.09
C ASN A 380 -3.95 -0.63 24.67
N GLY A 381 -3.11 -1.21 23.80
CA GLY A 381 -3.48 -1.54 22.43
C GLY A 381 -3.47 -0.38 21.43
N LEU A 382 -3.12 0.84 21.84
CA LEU A 382 -3.01 2.03 21.02
C LEU A 382 -1.58 2.58 21.00
N TYR A 383 -1.11 3.06 19.86
CA TYR A 383 0.16 3.76 19.75
C TYR A 383 0.07 5.16 20.38
N LYS A 384 1.14 5.56 21.03
CA LYS A 384 1.29 6.88 21.66
C LYS A 384 2.65 7.47 21.34
N VAL A 385 2.65 8.74 21.03
CA VAL A 385 3.86 9.57 20.96
C VAL A 385 3.86 10.57 22.14
N ASN A 386 5.00 11.25 22.37
CA ASN A 386 5.09 12.25 23.43
C ASN A 386 4.08 13.39 23.16
N GLN A 387 3.43 13.90 24.23
CA GLN A 387 2.46 14.99 24.15
C GLN A 387 3.06 16.26 23.52
N ASP A 388 4.32 16.58 23.80
CA ASP A 388 5.01 17.72 23.19
C ASP A 388 5.12 17.57 21.67
N THR A 389 5.27 16.33 21.16
CA THR A 389 5.27 16.04 19.73
C THR A 389 3.89 16.32 19.12
N ILE A 390 2.79 15.92 19.78
CA ILE A 390 1.43 16.21 19.35
C ILE A 390 1.18 17.73 19.30
N ILE A 391 1.61 18.46 20.35
CA ILE A 391 1.44 19.92 20.41
C ILE A 391 2.24 20.60 19.29
N LYS A 392 3.49 20.22 19.07
CA LYS A 392 4.31 20.76 17.97
C LYS A 392 3.68 20.48 16.60
N ALA A 393 3.20 19.26 16.38
CA ALA A 393 2.51 18.90 15.14
C ALA A 393 1.25 19.74 14.94
N LYS A 394 0.43 19.93 15.99
CA LYS A 394 -0.75 20.79 15.96
C LYS A 394 -0.36 22.24 15.60
N ASP A 395 0.68 22.81 16.22
CA ASP A 395 1.12 24.19 15.96
C ASP A 395 1.58 24.35 14.49
N GLN A 396 2.35 23.40 13.96
CA GLN A 396 2.77 23.39 12.56
C GLN A 396 1.59 23.24 11.59
N ILE A 397 0.60 22.40 11.91
CA ILE A 397 -0.61 22.25 11.10
C ILE A 397 -1.39 23.56 11.05
N LEU A 398 -1.62 24.20 12.20
CA LEU A 398 -2.34 25.48 12.25
C LEU A 398 -1.57 26.56 11.49
N GLU A 399 -0.26 26.64 11.60
CA GLU A 399 0.56 27.55 10.80
C GLU A 399 0.38 27.33 9.31
N ILE A 400 0.42 26.07 8.83
CA ILE A 400 0.21 25.74 7.41
C ILE A 400 -1.23 26.07 6.96
N LEU A 401 -2.22 25.76 7.79
CA LEU A 401 -3.62 25.99 7.45
C LEU A 401 -3.94 27.48 7.25
N PHE A 402 -3.29 28.37 8.03
CA PHE A 402 -3.57 29.82 7.99
C PHE A 402 -2.50 30.66 7.28
N ASP A 403 -1.46 30.03 6.72
CA ASP A 403 -0.47 30.70 5.87
C ASP A 403 -0.54 30.15 4.44
N THR A 404 -1.24 30.89 3.57
CA THR A 404 -1.43 30.50 2.15
C THR A 404 -0.12 30.38 1.38
N HIS A 405 0.88 31.24 1.67
CA HIS A 405 2.17 31.19 0.99
C HIS A 405 2.93 29.93 1.38
N LYS A 406 3.06 29.68 2.67
CA LYS A 406 3.74 28.51 3.23
C LYS A 406 3.11 27.20 2.75
N ALA A 407 1.77 27.11 2.78
CA ALA A 407 1.06 25.93 2.29
C ALA A 407 1.31 25.68 0.80
N SER A 408 1.15 26.72 -0.04
CA SER A 408 1.34 26.62 -1.49
C SER A 408 2.78 26.25 -1.86
N GLU A 409 3.78 26.86 -1.24
CA GLU A 409 5.18 26.58 -1.49
C GLU A 409 5.55 25.12 -1.10
N SER A 410 5.11 24.70 0.09
CA SER A 410 5.35 23.34 0.60
C SER A 410 4.73 22.28 -0.31
N VAL A 411 3.45 22.38 -0.66
CA VAL A 411 2.78 21.37 -1.49
C VAL A 411 3.31 21.35 -2.92
N GLN A 412 3.69 22.51 -3.48
CA GLN A 412 4.27 22.57 -4.81
C GLN A 412 5.66 21.93 -4.85
N LYS A 413 6.51 22.22 -3.88
CA LYS A 413 7.83 21.57 -3.72
C LYS A 413 7.68 20.05 -3.58
N ASN A 414 6.77 19.61 -2.74
CA ASN A 414 6.48 18.19 -2.56
C ASN A 414 6.03 17.52 -3.85
N PHE A 415 5.13 18.18 -4.61
CA PHE A 415 4.67 17.67 -5.90
C PHE A 415 5.83 17.51 -6.89
N GLU A 416 6.74 18.48 -6.98
CA GLU A 416 7.92 18.41 -7.85
C GLU A 416 8.88 17.29 -7.45
N LEU A 417 9.12 17.11 -6.14
CA LEU A 417 9.92 16.00 -5.63
C LEU A 417 9.25 14.66 -5.92
N GLY A 418 7.93 14.54 -5.67
CA GLY A 418 7.17 13.34 -5.98
C GLY A 418 7.24 12.97 -7.46
N ARG A 419 7.03 13.96 -8.35
CA ARG A 419 7.15 13.80 -9.80
C ARG A 419 8.56 13.37 -10.22
N LYS A 420 9.59 13.94 -9.60
CA LYS A 420 10.99 13.61 -9.92
C LYS A 420 11.37 12.19 -9.52
N TYR A 421 10.97 11.75 -8.32
CA TYR A 421 11.49 10.52 -7.73
C TYR A 421 10.52 9.34 -7.77
N PHE A 422 9.21 9.59 -7.94
CA PHE A 422 8.18 8.56 -7.81
C PHE A 422 7.13 8.59 -8.94
N SER A 423 7.49 9.15 -10.10
CA SER A 423 6.60 9.22 -11.27
C SER A 423 6.70 7.98 -12.15
N TYR A 424 5.78 7.88 -13.10
CA TYR A 424 5.85 6.91 -14.19
C TYR A 424 7.06 7.12 -15.09
N ASP A 425 7.56 8.35 -15.24
CA ASP A 425 8.74 8.64 -16.05
C ASP A 425 10.01 8.07 -15.37
N MET A 426 10.12 8.16 -14.03
CA MET A 426 11.16 7.49 -13.25
C MET A 426 11.03 5.97 -13.35
N LEU A 427 9.81 5.43 -13.28
CA LEU A 427 9.58 4.00 -13.45
C LEU A 427 10.00 3.53 -14.85
N GLU A 428 9.68 4.29 -15.90
CA GLU A 428 10.09 4.00 -17.27
C GLU A 428 11.62 3.87 -17.39
N GLU A 429 12.38 4.83 -16.84
CA GLU A 429 13.84 4.78 -16.83
C GLU A 429 14.36 3.51 -16.15
N LYS A 430 13.84 3.18 -14.97
CA LYS A 430 14.22 1.98 -14.22
C LYS A 430 13.87 0.69 -14.95
N LEU A 431 12.69 0.62 -15.58
CA LEU A 431 12.27 -0.57 -16.33
C LEU A 431 13.06 -0.79 -17.60
N ARG A 432 13.44 0.27 -18.32
CA ARG A 432 14.36 0.14 -19.47
C ARG A 432 15.67 -0.49 -19.05
N TYR A 433 16.30 0.00 -17.99
CA TYR A 433 17.53 -0.57 -17.45
C TYR A 433 17.38 -2.02 -16.96
N LEU A 434 16.24 -2.40 -16.41
CA LEU A 434 15.97 -3.75 -15.90
C LEU A 434 15.78 -4.78 -17.02
N ILE A 435 15.21 -4.34 -18.17
CA ILE A 435 14.81 -5.23 -19.28
C ILE A 435 15.93 -5.38 -20.32
N GLU A 436 16.67 -4.33 -20.58
CA GLU A 436 17.88 -4.35 -21.41
C GLU A 436 18.99 -5.20 -20.78
#